data_6e3e552833286939bcf01ef2a782a3b7
#
_entry.id   6e3e552833286939bcf01ef2a782a3b7
#
_cell.length_a   1.000
_cell.length_b   1.000
_cell.length_c   1.000
_cell.angle_alpha   90.00
_cell.angle_beta   90.00
_cell.angle_gamma   90.00
#
_symmetry.space_group_name_H-M   'P 1'
#
loop_
_entity.id
_entity.type
_entity.pdbx_description
1 polymer ?
#
loop_
_entity_poly.entity_id
_entity_poly.type
_entity_poly.pdbx_seq_one_letter_code
_entity_poly.pdbx_strand_id
1 'polypeptide(L)'
;MSGRTQLMWDEAVTGYDFGRDHPMDPVRLALTRSLIDALGLDREVDVVAAKAAGESTLRLVHRQDYIDAVKAASADPSAADTSYGIGTIDDPAFTGMHEVSALIAGQSVGAAEAVWRGEAPHAVNFAGGLHHAMPGAASGFCVYNDAALAIARLLELGAERVAYVDVDVHHGDGVQAAFWEDPRVLTISLHEHPRTLFPQTGWPEETGAGGAEGTAVNVALPAGTGDAGWLRAFHAVVPELLAEFRPQVLVTQHGADTHFEDPLAHLAVSLDAQRAVQVACHEMAHEYAGGRWVALGGGGYAVVEVVPRSWAHLVGIAAERAVEPETVVPEGWRQEVFARTRQLGPVRMTDGRWPVSFASWEEGYDPADRLDQAVLATRRAVFPLRGLLA
;
A
#
# COMPACT_ATOMS: atom_id res chain seq x y z
N MET A 1 22.42 2.90 -9.63
CA MET A 1 22.10 3.96 -8.66
C MET A 1 22.99 3.73 -7.45
N SER A 2 23.59 4.78 -6.86
CA SER A 2 24.63 4.65 -5.81
C SER A 2 24.17 5.29 -4.49
N GLY A 3 22.98 5.04 -4.03
CA GLY A 3 22.47 5.53 -2.75
C GLY A 3 22.03 4.38 -1.87
N ARG A 4 21.85 4.64 -0.57
CA ARG A 4 21.16 3.71 0.34
C ARG A 4 19.66 3.87 0.18
N THR A 5 18.90 2.86 0.55
CA THR A 5 17.45 2.95 0.67
C THR A 5 17.07 4.05 1.67
N GLN A 6 16.09 4.86 1.33
CA GLN A 6 15.54 5.86 2.25
C GLN A 6 14.31 5.32 2.97
N LEU A 7 14.29 5.51 4.29
CA LEU A 7 13.11 5.29 5.13
C LEU A 7 12.54 6.66 5.51
N MET A 8 11.35 6.97 4.98
CA MET A 8 10.65 8.19 5.33
C MET A 8 10.04 8.06 6.71
N TRP A 9 10.49 8.87 7.66
CA TRP A 9 9.98 8.83 9.02
C TRP A 9 10.06 10.19 9.72
N ASP A 10 8.95 10.53 10.36
CA ASP A 10 8.84 11.60 11.35
C ASP A 10 7.86 11.13 12.42
N GLU A 11 8.21 11.25 13.70
CA GLU A 11 7.37 10.83 14.82
C GLU A 11 5.96 11.47 14.77
N ALA A 12 5.83 12.66 14.20
CA ALA A 12 4.57 13.38 14.10
C ALA A 12 3.51 12.62 13.27
N VAL A 13 3.88 11.63 12.44
CA VAL A 13 2.90 10.79 11.71
C VAL A 13 2.03 9.95 12.64
N THR A 14 2.48 9.69 13.88
CA THR A 14 1.69 9.01 14.91
C THR A 14 0.52 9.85 15.42
N GLY A 15 0.47 11.13 15.04
CA GLY A 15 -0.69 12.01 15.28
C GLY A 15 -1.86 11.76 14.31
N TYR A 16 -1.75 10.86 13.35
CA TYR A 16 -2.87 10.39 12.53
C TYR A 16 -3.75 9.44 13.34
N ASP A 17 -4.58 10.02 14.20
CA ASP A 17 -5.31 9.31 15.25
C ASP A 17 -6.79 9.72 15.26
N PHE A 18 -7.64 8.79 14.84
CA PHE A 18 -9.09 8.93 14.82
C PHE A 18 -9.75 8.66 16.18
N GLY A 19 -8.98 8.34 17.20
CA GLY A 19 -9.44 8.06 18.56
C GLY A 19 -9.47 6.58 18.94
N ARG A 20 -9.71 6.35 20.24
CA ARG A 20 -9.46 5.05 20.90
C ARG A 20 -10.19 3.84 20.32
N ASP A 21 -11.39 4.05 19.80
CA ASP A 21 -12.25 2.95 19.32
C ASP A 21 -12.16 2.78 17.82
N HIS A 22 -11.27 3.53 17.15
CA HIS A 22 -11.09 3.45 15.72
C HIS A 22 -10.04 2.39 15.35
N PRO A 23 -10.30 1.55 14.31
CA PRO A 23 -9.37 0.49 13.91
C PRO A 23 -7.98 1.00 13.48
N MET A 24 -7.94 2.19 12.87
CA MET A 24 -6.69 2.84 12.42
C MET A 24 -5.92 3.39 13.64
N ASP A 25 -5.36 2.50 14.45
CA ASP A 25 -4.59 2.86 15.64
C ASP A 25 -3.15 3.22 15.26
N PRO A 26 -2.68 4.46 15.54
CA PRO A 26 -1.31 4.88 15.24
C PRO A 26 -0.23 4.12 16.01
N VAL A 27 -0.59 3.35 17.04
CA VAL A 27 0.37 2.48 17.76
C VAL A 27 1.08 1.52 16.80
N ARG A 28 0.42 1.11 15.70
CA ARG A 28 1.00 0.27 14.67
C ARG A 28 2.24 0.88 14.03
N LEU A 29 2.24 2.21 13.82
CA LEU A 29 3.39 2.95 13.26
C LEU A 29 4.55 2.99 14.25
N ALA A 30 4.26 3.33 15.51
CA ALA A 30 5.27 3.39 16.58
C ALA A 30 5.91 2.02 16.82
N LEU A 31 5.11 0.94 16.87
CA LEU A 31 5.61 -0.43 17.05
C LEU A 31 6.43 -0.90 15.84
N THR A 32 6.04 -0.53 14.63
CA THR A 32 6.83 -0.82 13.41
C THR A 32 8.18 -0.13 13.48
N ARG A 33 8.20 1.17 13.79
CA ARG A 33 9.45 1.93 13.88
C ARG A 33 10.38 1.35 14.94
N SER A 34 9.87 1.06 16.12
CA SER A 34 10.69 0.47 17.19
C SER A 34 11.16 -0.95 16.88
N LEU A 35 10.40 -1.76 16.11
CA LEU A 35 10.84 -3.06 15.65
C LEU A 35 11.99 -2.96 14.62
N ILE A 36 11.90 -2.02 13.69
CA ILE A 36 12.96 -1.70 12.73
C ILE A 36 14.26 -1.38 13.47
N ASP A 37 14.19 -0.56 14.53
CA ASP A 37 15.35 -0.20 15.35
C ASP A 37 15.87 -1.42 16.13
N ALA A 38 14.99 -2.19 16.75
CA ALA A 38 15.35 -3.36 17.52
C ALA A 38 16.02 -4.47 16.68
N LEU A 39 15.66 -4.56 15.38
CA LEU A 39 16.29 -5.45 14.40
C LEU A 39 17.57 -4.86 13.79
N GLY A 40 17.93 -3.61 14.10
CA GLY A 40 19.11 -2.92 13.57
C GLY A 40 18.98 -2.47 12.10
N LEU A 41 17.78 -2.50 11.54
CA LEU A 41 17.53 -2.11 10.16
C LEU A 41 17.67 -0.59 9.96
N ASP A 42 17.50 0.21 11.01
CA ASP A 42 17.75 1.65 11.02
C ASP A 42 19.16 2.04 10.55
N ARG A 43 20.13 1.14 10.76
CA ARG A 43 21.53 1.33 10.33
C ARG A 43 21.77 0.97 8.87
N GLU A 44 20.84 0.29 8.25
CA GLU A 44 20.92 -0.17 6.86
C GLU A 44 20.22 0.78 5.88
N VAL A 45 19.46 1.75 6.39
CA VAL A 45 18.72 2.76 5.62
C VAL A 45 19.13 4.18 6.00
N ASP A 46 18.85 5.14 5.15
CA ASP A 46 18.91 6.55 5.49
C ASP A 46 17.52 7.00 5.96
N VAL A 47 17.38 7.30 7.25
CA VAL A 47 16.12 7.82 7.80
C VAL A 47 15.98 9.28 7.44
N VAL A 48 14.91 9.63 6.70
CA VAL A 48 14.69 10.97 6.15
C VAL A 48 13.36 11.53 6.66
N ALA A 49 13.43 12.72 7.28
CA ALA A 49 12.25 13.51 7.60
C ALA A 49 11.88 14.38 6.38
N ALA A 50 10.81 14.02 5.69
CA ALA A 50 10.30 14.83 4.59
C ALA A 50 9.46 16.01 5.10
N LYS A 51 9.33 17.05 4.26
CA LYS A 51 8.43 18.16 4.54
C LYS A 51 6.99 17.75 4.24
N ALA A 52 6.04 18.30 4.98
CA ALA A 52 4.62 18.16 4.66
C ALA A 52 4.33 18.66 3.22
N ALA A 53 3.44 17.96 2.52
CA ALA A 53 2.98 18.37 1.20
C ALA A 53 2.33 19.76 1.27
N GLY A 54 2.84 20.69 0.47
CA GLY A 54 2.23 22.01 0.34
C GLY A 54 0.94 21.95 -0.50
N GLU A 55 0.17 23.02 -0.46
CA GLU A 55 -1.12 23.11 -1.16
C GLU A 55 -1.00 22.84 -2.67
N SER A 56 0.07 23.35 -3.31
CA SER A 56 0.33 23.09 -4.72
C SER A 56 0.53 21.60 -5.02
N THR A 57 1.18 20.88 -4.12
CA THR A 57 1.36 19.43 -4.23
C THR A 57 0.04 18.68 -4.00
N LEU A 58 -0.72 19.03 -2.95
CA LEU A 58 -2.01 18.42 -2.68
C LEU A 58 -2.99 18.58 -3.86
N ARG A 59 -2.93 19.71 -4.56
CA ARG A 59 -3.75 20.01 -5.74
C ARG A 59 -3.39 19.20 -6.99
N LEU A 60 -2.33 18.42 -6.99
CA LEU A 60 -2.06 17.47 -8.08
C LEU A 60 -3.14 16.37 -8.18
N VAL A 61 -3.80 16.10 -7.05
CA VAL A 61 -4.86 15.07 -6.97
C VAL A 61 -6.15 15.64 -6.38
N HIS A 62 -6.05 16.42 -5.30
CA HIS A 62 -7.21 16.87 -4.54
C HIS A 62 -7.74 18.23 -5.00
N ARG A 63 -9.07 18.37 -5.00
CA ARG A 63 -9.73 19.64 -5.30
C ARG A 63 -9.51 20.65 -4.18
N GLN A 64 -9.46 21.93 -4.54
CA GLN A 64 -9.25 23.02 -3.58
C GLN A 64 -10.33 23.08 -2.49
N ASP A 65 -11.60 22.94 -2.87
CA ASP A 65 -12.71 22.95 -1.95
C ASP A 65 -12.62 21.86 -0.88
N TYR A 66 -12.14 20.67 -1.26
CA TYR A 66 -11.87 19.56 -0.33
C TYR A 66 -10.70 19.88 0.61
N ILE A 67 -9.58 20.39 0.08
CA ILE A 67 -8.43 20.79 0.90
C ILE A 67 -8.85 21.84 1.94
N ASP A 68 -9.68 22.81 1.55
CA ASP A 68 -10.20 23.85 2.45
C ASP A 68 -11.13 23.26 3.53
N ALA A 69 -11.96 22.26 3.18
CA ALA A 69 -12.80 21.55 4.14
C ALA A 69 -11.96 20.75 5.15
N VAL A 70 -10.90 20.06 4.71
CA VAL A 70 -9.96 19.34 5.60
C VAL A 70 -9.27 20.32 6.56
N LYS A 71 -8.81 21.47 6.07
CA LYS A 71 -8.20 22.52 6.91
C LYS A 71 -9.16 23.08 7.95
N ALA A 72 -10.42 23.31 7.57
CA ALA A 72 -11.45 23.79 8.50
C ALA A 72 -11.71 22.75 9.60
N ALA A 73 -11.89 21.49 9.25
CA ALA A 73 -12.07 20.39 10.20
C ALA A 73 -10.83 20.15 11.08
N SER A 74 -9.62 20.36 10.54
CA SER A 74 -8.36 20.27 11.29
C SER A 74 -8.25 21.34 12.38
N ALA A 75 -8.69 22.56 12.07
CA ALA A 75 -8.67 23.67 13.01
C ALA A 75 -9.79 23.56 14.07
N ASP A 76 -10.98 23.09 13.65
CA ASP A 76 -12.14 22.86 14.50
C ASP A 76 -12.88 21.61 14.03
N PRO A 77 -12.73 20.47 14.72
CA PRO A 77 -13.44 19.23 14.36
C PRO A 77 -14.97 19.36 14.30
N SER A 78 -15.56 20.33 15.01
CA SER A 78 -17.01 20.58 14.94
C SER A 78 -17.46 21.24 13.63
N ALA A 79 -16.51 21.77 12.83
CA ALA A 79 -16.75 22.33 11.51
C ALA A 79 -16.64 21.28 10.39
N ALA A 80 -16.51 19.99 10.72
CA ALA A 80 -16.43 18.92 9.74
C ALA A 80 -17.68 18.86 8.86
N ASP A 81 -17.48 18.72 7.55
CA ASP A 81 -18.55 18.59 6.57
C ASP A 81 -18.55 17.16 5.99
N THR A 82 -19.56 16.40 6.34
CA THR A 82 -19.72 15.00 5.92
C THR A 82 -19.95 14.83 4.41
N SER A 83 -20.28 15.89 3.69
CA SER A 83 -20.38 15.84 2.23
C SER A 83 -19.01 15.64 1.56
N TYR A 84 -17.93 15.94 2.31
CA TYR A 84 -16.54 15.63 1.93
C TYR A 84 -16.01 14.34 2.59
N GLY A 85 -16.88 13.51 3.18
CA GLY A 85 -16.46 12.30 3.88
C GLY A 85 -15.87 12.54 5.28
N ILE A 86 -15.63 13.80 5.68
CA ILE A 86 -14.98 14.18 6.93
C ILE A 86 -15.98 14.25 8.07
N GLY A 87 -15.66 13.70 9.25
CA GLY A 87 -16.55 13.67 10.41
C GLY A 87 -17.56 12.52 10.36
N THR A 88 -17.35 11.54 9.51
CA THR A 88 -18.11 10.27 9.49
C THR A 88 -17.58 9.30 10.55
N ILE A 89 -18.18 8.11 10.65
CA ILE A 89 -17.67 7.04 11.53
C ILE A 89 -16.33 6.52 11.00
N ASP A 90 -16.18 6.44 9.67
CA ASP A 90 -14.98 5.93 9.03
C ASP A 90 -13.83 6.95 9.03
N ASP A 91 -14.15 8.24 8.90
CA ASP A 91 -13.16 9.32 8.84
C ASP A 91 -13.55 10.44 9.85
N PRO A 92 -13.45 10.17 11.17
CA PRO A 92 -13.72 11.16 12.20
C PRO A 92 -12.79 12.37 12.08
N ALA A 93 -13.32 13.57 12.24
CA ALA A 93 -12.50 14.76 12.28
C ALA A 93 -11.72 14.87 13.60
N PHE A 94 -10.47 15.29 13.53
CA PHE A 94 -9.62 15.54 14.69
C PHE A 94 -8.72 16.75 14.48
N THR A 95 -8.31 17.39 15.58
CA THR A 95 -7.43 18.56 15.52
C THR A 95 -6.06 18.16 14.96
N GLY A 96 -5.56 18.88 13.96
CA GLY A 96 -4.28 18.59 13.31
C GLY A 96 -4.37 17.57 12.18
N MET A 97 -5.57 17.16 11.75
CA MET A 97 -5.73 16.15 10.71
C MET A 97 -5.14 16.59 9.36
N HIS A 98 -5.23 17.88 9.01
CA HIS A 98 -4.59 18.42 7.81
C HIS A 98 -3.07 18.29 7.88
N GLU A 99 -2.49 18.73 8.98
CA GLU A 99 -1.05 18.81 9.18
C GLU A 99 -0.40 17.42 9.11
N VAL A 100 -0.96 16.44 9.80
CA VAL A 100 -0.41 15.08 9.79
C VAL A 100 -0.67 14.37 8.47
N SER A 101 -1.85 14.54 7.86
CA SER A 101 -2.14 13.96 6.54
C SER A 101 -1.25 14.55 5.45
N ALA A 102 -1.00 15.86 5.49
CA ALA A 102 -0.08 16.53 4.59
C ALA A 102 1.38 16.09 4.82
N LEU A 103 1.76 15.77 6.07
CA LEU A 103 3.08 15.21 6.38
C LEU A 103 3.25 13.82 5.76
N ILE A 104 2.29 12.92 5.96
CA ILE A 104 2.31 11.58 5.34
C ILE A 104 2.39 11.68 3.81
N ALA A 105 1.57 12.53 3.21
CA ALA A 105 1.59 12.79 1.77
C ALA A 105 2.95 13.33 1.31
N GLY A 106 3.53 14.25 2.07
CA GLY A 106 4.85 14.80 1.79
C GLY A 106 5.98 13.77 1.88
N GLN A 107 5.86 12.78 2.76
CA GLN A 107 6.80 11.67 2.86
C GLN A 107 6.74 10.79 1.60
N SER A 108 5.55 10.40 1.13
CA SER A 108 5.41 9.60 -0.09
C SER A 108 5.87 10.36 -1.34
N VAL A 109 5.56 11.64 -1.44
CA VAL A 109 6.06 12.52 -2.51
C VAL A 109 7.59 12.64 -2.45
N GLY A 110 8.17 12.85 -1.26
CA GLY A 110 9.61 12.90 -1.07
C GLY A 110 10.32 11.60 -1.44
N ALA A 111 9.72 10.44 -1.09
CA ALA A 111 10.18 9.12 -1.51
C ALA A 111 10.23 9.00 -3.04
N ALA A 112 9.15 9.39 -3.72
CA ALA A 112 9.06 9.36 -5.17
C ALA A 112 10.10 10.28 -5.84
N GLU A 113 10.27 11.49 -5.33
CA GLU A 113 11.29 12.44 -5.81
C GLU A 113 12.71 11.90 -5.66
N ALA A 114 13.04 11.32 -4.50
CA ALA A 114 14.38 10.77 -4.24
C ALA A 114 14.71 9.62 -5.21
N VAL A 115 13.74 8.71 -5.41
CA VAL A 115 13.89 7.59 -6.35
C VAL A 115 14.00 8.09 -7.79
N TRP A 116 13.18 9.07 -8.20
CA TRP A 116 13.22 9.62 -9.55
C TRP A 116 14.54 10.31 -9.87
N ARG A 117 15.06 11.09 -8.91
CA ARG A 117 16.35 11.80 -9.05
C ARG A 117 17.57 10.89 -8.92
N GLY A 118 17.39 9.63 -8.55
CA GLY A 118 18.48 8.68 -8.34
C GLY A 118 19.25 8.90 -7.05
N GLU A 119 18.68 9.63 -6.10
CA GLU A 119 19.23 9.86 -4.76
C GLU A 119 19.19 8.58 -3.92
N ALA A 120 18.15 7.77 -4.13
CA ALA A 120 18.02 6.42 -3.57
C ALA A 120 17.48 5.45 -4.63
N PRO A 121 17.89 4.17 -4.64
CA PRO A 121 17.27 3.17 -5.50
C PRO A 121 15.85 2.83 -5.02
N HIS A 122 15.68 2.71 -3.71
CA HIS A 122 14.41 2.41 -3.06
C HIS A 122 14.10 3.44 -1.98
N ALA A 123 12.81 3.70 -1.79
CA ALA A 123 12.33 4.52 -0.68
C ALA A 123 11.06 3.93 -0.08
N VAL A 124 10.98 3.89 1.25
CA VAL A 124 9.86 3.30 1.98
C VAL A 124 9.15 4.36 2.82
N ASN A 125 7.83 4.44 2.71
CA ASN A 125 6.96 5.18 3.63
C ASN A 125 5.85 4.25 4.16
N PHE A 126 6.11 3.56 5.25
CA PHE A 126 5.10 2.64 5.82
C PHE A 126 3.95 3.36 6.54
N ALA A 127 4.04 4.69 6.77
CA ALA A 127 2.91 5.49 7.26
C ALA A 127 1.94 5.89 6.14
N GLY A 128 2.36 5.79 4.88
CA GLY A 128 1.56 6.06 3.69
C GLY A 128 0.75 4.86 3.21
N GLY A 129 0.27 4.94 1.97
CA GLY A 129 -0.60 3.93 1.36
C GLY A 129 -2.09 4.21 1.61
N LEU A 130 -2.46 5.47 1.85
CA LEU A 130 -3.82 5.92 2.13
C LEU A 130 -4.63 6.02 0.82
N HIS A 131 -4.89 4.87 0.21
CA HIS A 131 -5.32 4.69 -1.17
C HIS A 131 -6.80 4.97 -1.44
N HIS A 132 -7.64 5.13 -0.39
CA HIS A 132 -9.08 5.34 -0.57
C HIS A 132 -9.48 6.81 -0.72
N ALA A 133 -8.64 7.77 -0.31
CA ALA A 133 -8.99 9.18 -0.41
C ALA A 133 -9.25 9.55 -1.87
N MET A 134 -10.44 10.07 -2.14
CA MET A 134 -10.87 10.52 -3.46
C MET A 134 -10.36 11.94 -3.76
N PRO A 135 -10.39 12.40 -5.02
CA PRO A 135 -10.03 13.78 -5.35
C PRO A 135 -10.80 14.84 -4.57
N GLY A 136 -12.01 14.53 -4.14
CA GLY A 136 -12.88 15.48 -3.45
C GLY A 136 -13.50 14.98 -2.14
N ALA A 137 -13.04 13.87 -1.58
CA ALA A 137 -13.60 13.34 -0.32
C ALA A 137 -12.61 12.43 0.40
N ALA A 138 -12.65 12.42 1.74
CA ALA A 138 -12.07 11.39 2.58
C ALA A 138 -12.91 10.10 2.45
N SER A 139 -12.28 8.96 2.60
CA SER A 139 -12.92 7.64 2.51
C SER A 139 -12.00 6.58 3.10
N GLY A 140 -12.58 5.57 3.76
CA GLY A 140 -11.83 4.37 4.20
C GLY A 140 -10.61 4.70 5.04
N PHE A 141 -10.77 5.58 6.02
CA PHE A 141 -9.70 6.05 6.92
C PHE A 141 -8.60 6.89 6.24
N CYS A 142 -8.85 7.38 5.03
CA CYS A 142 -7.87 8.10 4.21
C CYS A 142 -8.31 9.55 3.97
N VAL A 143 -7.48 10.51 4.42
CA VAL A 143 -7.73 11.95 4.23
C VAL A 143 -7.09 12.47 2.94
N TYR A 144 -5.79 12.27 2.74
CA TYR A 144 -5.13 12.57 1.49
C TYR A 144 -4.53 11.31 0.88
N ASN A 145 -4.69 11.14 -0.44
CA ASN A 145 -4.16 10.00 -1.18
C ASN A 145 -2.68 10.22 -1.49
N ASP A 146 -1.83 9.82 -0.56
CA ASP A 146 -0.39 9.99 -0.66
C ASP A 146 0.22 9.17 -1.81
N ALA A 147 -0.33 7.99 -2.11
CA ALA A 147 0.08 7.17 -3.24
C ALA A 147 -0.19 7.87 -4.58
N ALA A 148 -1.41 8.39 -4.76
CA ALA A 148 -1.76 9.13 -5.97
C ALA A 148 -0.94 10.43 -6.09
N LEU A 149 -0.68 11.14 -4.98
CA LEU A 149 0.16 12.34 -4.96
C LEU A 149 1.61 12.03 -5.34
N ALA A 150 2.18 10.94 -4.87
CA ALA A 150 3.52 10.48 -5.25
C ALA A 150 3.60 10.18 -6.76
N ILE A 151 2.62 9.48 -7.31
CA ILE A 151 2.52 9.17 -8.74
C ILE A 151 2.34 10.45 -9.57
N ALA A 152 1.40 11.32 -9.20
CA ALA A 152 1.17 12.59 -9.89
C ALA A 152 2.43 13.47 -9.90
N ARG A 153 3.20 13.45 -8.80
CA ARG A 153 4.48 14.15 -8.72
C ARG A 153 5.54 13.56 -9.65
N LEU A 154 5.62 12.25 -9.79
CA LEU A 154 6.50 11.60 -10.78
C LEU A 154 6.16 12.04 -12.21
N LEU A 155 4.87 12.09 -12.55
CA LEU A 155 4.41 12.56 -13.86
C LEU A 155 4.77 14.04 -14.09
N GLU A 156 4.61 14.90 -13.08
CA GLU A 156 5.01 16.31 -13.14
C GLU A 156 6.53 16.47 -13.34
N LEU A 157 7.32 15.57 -12.78
CA LEU A 157 8.78 15.53 -12.97
C LEU A 157 9.22 14.92 -14.30
N GLY A 158 8.29 14.49 -15.13
CA GLY A 158 8.57 13.98 -16.48
C GLY A 158 8.59 12.46 -16.61
N ALA A 159 8.11 11.72 -15.63
CA ALA A 159 7.88 10.29 -15.83
C ALA A 159 6.74 10.08 -16.84
N GLU A 160 6.96 9.18 -17.78
CA GLU A 160 6.00 8.86 -18.84
C GLU A 160 5.22 7.57 -18.56
N ARG A 161 5.75 6.70 -17.70
CA ARG A 161 5.12 5.43 -17.30
C ARG A 161 5.44 5.13 -15.85
N VAL A 162 4.40 5.08 -15.03
CA VAL A 162 4.47 4.70 -13.60
C VAL A 162 3.51 3.53 -13.37
N ALA A 163 3.99 2.45 -12.78
CA ALA A 163 3.10 1.36 -12.34
C ALA A 163 2.85 1.48 -10.84
N TYR A 164 1.60 1.25 -10.46
CA TYR A 164 1.15 1.11 -9.09
C TYR A 164 0.61 -0.30 -8.87
N VAL A 165 1.18 -1.02 -7.93
CA VAL A 165 0.72 -2.36 -7.53
C VAL A 165 0.27 -2.30 -6.07
N ASP A 166 -1.00 -2.59 -5.86
CA ASP A 166 -1.70 -2.52 -4.60
C ASP A 166 -2.05 -3.93 -4.13
N VAL A 167 -1.52 -4.33 -2.99
CA VAL A 167 -1.75 -5.66 -2.41
C VAL A 167 -2.45 -5.58 -1.05
N ASP A 168 -3.06 -4.44 -0.73
CA ASP A 168 -4.02 -4.29 0.34
C ASP A 168 -5.24 -5.21 0.11
N VAL A 169 -5.92 -5.58 1.18
CA VAL A 169 -7.14 -6.38 1.03
C VAL A 169 -8.30 -5.60 0.42
N HIS A 170 -8.26 -4.27 0.52
CA HIS A 170 -9.25 -3.37 -0.05
C HIS A 170 -8.83 -2.90 -1.46
N HIS A 171 -9.81 -2.66 -2.31
CA HIS A 171 -9.55 -2.04 -3.62
C HIS A 171 -8.99 -0.63 -3.48
N GLY A 172 -7.87 -0.32 -4.15
CA GLY A 172 -7.26 1.02 -4.19
C GLY A 172 -8.06 2.00 -5.06
N ASP A 173 -9.32 2.21 -4.71
CA ASP A 173 -10.30 2.95 -5.50
C ASP A 173 -9.94 4.41 -5.73
N GLY A 174 -9.36 5.08 -4.73
CA GLY A 174 -8.93 6.48 -4.85
C GLY A 174 -7.77 6.65 -5.82
N VAL A 175 -6.80 5.71 -5.83
CA VAL A 175 -5.69 5.75 -6.80
C VAL A 175 -6.20 5.43 -8.20
N GLN A 176 -7.05 4.42 -8.36
CA GLN A 176 -7.70 4.11 -9.64
C GLN A 176 -8.46 5.32 -10.18
N ALA A 177 -9.26 5.99 -9.33
CA ALA A 177 -10.05 7.15 -9.72
C ALA A 177 -9.17 8.34 -10.15
N ALA A 178 -8.02 8.55 -9.50
CA ALA A 178 -7.11 9.65 -9.83
C ALA A 178 -6.50 9.50 -11.24
N PHE A 179 -6.33 8.27 -11.73
CA PHE A 179 -5.66 7.99 -13.01
C PHE A 179 -6.56 7.25 -14.01
N TRP A 180 -7.88 7.26 -13.83
CA TRP A 180 -8.86 6.54 -14.62
C TRP A 180 -8.74 6.78 -16.15
N GLU A 181 -8.31 7.97 -16.55
CA GLU A 181 -8.16 8.39 -17.95
C GLU A 181 -6.69 8.70 -18.32
N ASP A 182 -5.72 8.37 -17.47
CA ASP A 182 -4.30 8.66 -17.73
C ASP A 182 -3.53 7.40 -18.17
N PRO A 183 -3.23 7.21 -19.46
CA PRO A 183 -2.55 6.03 -19.98
C PRO A 183 -1.08 5.89 -19.51
N ARG A 184 -0.53 6.90 -18.84
CA ARG A 184 0.83 6.87 -18.30
C ARG A 184 0.92 6.13 -16.96
N VAL A 185 -0.23 5.80 -16.34
CA VAL A 185 -0.29 5.12 -15.05
C VAL A 185 -1.00 3.79 -15.20
N LEU A 186 -0.30 2.70 -14.86
CA LEU A 186 -0.89 1.37 -14.74
C LEU A 186 -1.18 1.11 -13.26
N THR A 187 -2.45 0.94 -12.89
CA THR A 187 -2.86 0.54 -11.56
C THR A 187 -3.26 -0.93 -11.54
N ILE A 188 -2.69 -1.72 -10.64
CA ILE A 188 -3.03 -3.13 -10.45
C ILE A 188 -3.38 -3.32 -8.97
N SER A 189 -4.61 -3.71 -8.67
CA SER A 189 -5.09 -3.96 -7.31
C SER A 189 -5.54 -5.42 -7.16
N LEU A 190 -4.96 -6.13 -6.17
CA LEU A 190 -5.35 -7.48 -5.79
C LEU A 190 -6.11 -7.39 -4.45
N HIS A 191 -7.40 -7.49 -4.47
CA HIS A 191 -8.25 -7.20 -3.30
C HIS A 191 -9.35 -8.24 -3.13
N GLU A 192 -9.95 -8.28 -1.95
CA GLU A 192 -11.12 -9.10 -1.70
C GLU A 192 -12.31 -8.63 -2.55
N HIS A 193 -13.10 -9.58 -2.99
CA HIS A 193 -14.19 -9.38 -3.95
C HIS A 193 -15.16 -8.27 -3.51
N PRO A 194 -15.55 -7.31 -4.38
CA PRO A 194 -16.40 -6.16 -4.07
C PRO A 194 -17.76 -6.48 -3.43
N ARG A 195 -18.26 -7.70 -3.56
CA ARG A 195 -19.51 -8.13 -2.90
C ARG A 195 -19.36 -8.44 -1.42
N THR A 196 -18.14 -8.64 -0.94
CA THR A 196 -17.86 -9.08 0.41
C THR A 196 -17.15 -8.04 1.24
N LEU A 197 -16.50 -7.07 0.60
CA LEU A 197 -15.70 -6.07 1.30
C LEU A 197 -15.90 -4.64 0.72
N PHE A 198 -15.66 -3.63 1.55
CA PHE A 198 -15.50 -2.22 1.18
C PHE A 198 -14.33 -2.08 0.18
N PRO A 199 -14.36 -1.13 -0.76
CA PRO A 199 -15.38 -0.11 -1.04
C PRO A 199 -16.48 -0.57 -2.00
N GLN A 200 -16.57 -1.87 -2.33
CA GLN A 200 -17.54 -2.47 -3.26
C GLN A 200 -17.31 -2.08 -4.74
N THR A 201 -16.11 -1.59 -5.06
CA THR A 201 -15.60 -1.30 -6.40
C THR A 201 -14.41 -2.21 -6.72
N GLY A 202 -13.80 -2.10 -7.89
CA GLY A 202 -12.69 -2.96 -8.32
C GLY A 202 -13.17 -4.24 -8.99
N TRP A 203 -14.19 -4.13 -9.82
CA TRP A 203 -14.62 -5.25 -10.66
C TRP A 203 -13.62 -5.47 -11.81
N PRO A 204 -13.41 -6.70 -12.28
CA PRO A 204 -12.49 -6.98 -13.38
C PRO A 204 -12.75 -6.18 -14.65
N GLU A 205 -14.01 -5.73 -14.86
CA GLU A 205 -14.43 -4.94 -16.01
C GLU A 205 -14.10 -3.44 -15.87
N GLU A 206 -13.69 -2.99 -14.70
CA GLU A 206 -13.21 -1.61 -14.48
C GLU A 206 -11.77 -1.48 -14.99
N THR A 207 -11.61 -1.14 -16.27
CA THR A 207 -10.33 -1.22 -16.99
C THR A 207 -9.72 0.14 -17.35
N GLY A 208 -10.34 1.25 -16.93
CA GLY A 208 -9.97 2.61 -17.34
C GLY A 208 -10.82 3.12 -18.50
N ALA A 209 -10.63 4.38 -18.88
CA ALA A 209 -11.38 5.06 -19.95
C ALA A 209 -10.54 6.12 -20.67
N GLY A 210 -11.10 6.78 -21.72
CA GLY A 210 -10.50 7.97 -22.32
C GLY A 210 -9.15 7.74 -23.00
N GLY A 211 -8.86 6.52 -23.49
CA GLY A 211 -7.57 6.13 -24.06
C GLY A 211 -6.63 5.44 -23.07
N ALA A 212 -7.09 5.25 -21.83
CA ALA A 212 -6.40 4.49 -20.78
C ALA A 212 -7.04 3.11 -20.53
N GLU A 213 -7.87 2.61 -21.47
CA GLU A 213 -8.45 1.28 -21.35
C GLU A 213 -7.37 0.20 -21.25
N GLY A 214 -7.48 -0.66 -20.27
CA GLY A 214 -6.47 -1.68 -19.92
C GLY A 214 -5.38 -1.19 -18.98
N THR A 215 -5.46 0.01 -18.42
CA THR A 215 -4.51 0.51 -17.41
C THR A 215 -5.03 0.46 -15.98
N ALA A 216 -6.32 0.25 -15.74
CA ALA A 216 -6.86 -0.14 -14.45
C ALA A 216 -7.06 -1.66 -14.46
N VAL A 217 -6.48 -2.36 -13.48
CA VAL A 217 -6.46 -3.83 -13.39
C VAL A 217 -6.93 -4.26 -12.01
N ASN A 218 -7.98 -5.05 -11.97
CA ASN A 218 -8.64 -5.45 -10.74
C ASN A 218 -8.71 -6.97 -10.64
N VAL A 219 -8.06 -7.53 -9.62
CA VAL A 219 -8.11 -8.97 -9.30
C VAL A 219 -8.99 -9.15 -8.06
N ALA A 220 -10.28 -9.41 -8.29
CA ALA A 220 -11.30 -9.53 -7.25
C ALA A 220 -11.29 -10.95 -6.65
N LEU A 221 -10.55 -11.15 -5.57
CA LEU A 221 -10.28 -12.45 -4.95
C LEU A 221 -11.47 -12.95 -4.12
N PRO A 222 -11.80 -14.24 -4.16
CA PRO A 222 -12.79 -14.81 -3.25
C PRO A 222 -12.39 -14.63 -1.78
N ALA A 223 -13.35 -14.31 -0.90
CA ALA A 223 -13.14 -14.36 0.55
C ALA A 223 -12.61 -15.75 0.96
N GLY A 224 -11.67 -15.79 1.90
CA GLY A 224 -10.96 -16.99 2.33
C GLY A 224 -9.78 -17.40 1.46
N THR A 225 -9.42 -16.62 0.42
CA THR A 225 -8.20 -16.89 -0.36
C THR A 225 -6.98 -16.82 0.55
N GLY A 226 -6.24 -17.94 0.61
CA GLY A 226 -5.01 -18.08 1.40
C GLY A 226 -3.75 -17.94 0.55
N ASP A 227 -2.60 -18.27 1.17
CA ASP A 227 -1.24 -18.06 0.63
C ASP A 227 -1.08 -18.51 -0.83
N ALA A 228 -1.35 -19.78 -1.09
CA ALA A 228 -1.13 -20.35 -2.43
C ALA A 228 -1.99 -19.67 -3.50
N GLY A 229 -3.26 -19.40 -3.18
CA GLY A 229 -4.19 -18.74 -4.10
C GLY A 229 -3.80 -17.29 -4.35
N TRP A 230 -3.43 -16.56 -3.31
CA TRP A 230 -3.03 -15.17 -3.41
C TRP A 230 -1.75 -14.99 -4.23
N LEU A 231 -0.73 -15.83 -3.97
CA LEU A 231 0.50 -15.84 -4.75
C LEU A 231 0.25 -16.24 -6.22
N ARG A 232 -0.60 -17.25 -6.44
CA ARG A 232 -0.99 -17.65 -7.81
C ARG A 232 -1.63 -16.49 -8.57
N ALA A 233 -2.57 -15.79 -7.96
CA ALA A 233 -3.23 -14.63 -8.56
C ALA A 233 -2.23 -13.49 -8.86
N PHE A 234 -1.35 -13.18 -7.91
CA PHE A 234 -0.32 -12.16 -8.09
C PHE A 234 0.59 -12.48 -9.28
N HIS A 235 1.16 -13.69 -9.30
CA HIS A 235 2.09 -14.09 -10.35
C HIS A 235 1.43 -14.35 -11.72
N ALA A 236 0.11 -14.61 -11.74
CA ALA A 236 -0.63 -14.77 -13.00
C ALA A 236 -0.96 -13.43 -13.69
N VAL A 237 -0.84 -12.29 -12.99
CA VAL A 237 -1.30 -10.99 -13.53
C VAL A 237 -0.18 -9.96 -13.54
N VAL A 238 0.51 -9.76 -12.42
CA VAL A 238 1.40 -8.61 -12.24
C VAL A 238 2.64 -8.65 -13.15
N PRO A 239 3.41 -9.76 -13.24
CA PRO A 239 4.66 -9.77 -14.02
C PRO A 239 4.45 -9.50 -15.51
N GLU A 240 3.43 -10.11 -16.12
CA GLU A 240 3.16 -9.94 -17.56
C GLU A 240 2.78 -8.49 -17.90
N LEU A 241 1.99 -7.86 -17.04
CA LEU A 241 1.58 -6.47 -17.24
C LEU A 241 2.75 -5.49 -17.03
N LEU A 242 3.60 -5.72 -16.03
CA LEU A 242 4.80 -4.90 -15.84
C LEU A 242 5.81 -5.07 -16.98
N ALA A 243 5.99 -6.29 -17.48
CA ALA A 243 6.85 -6.57 -18.63
C ALA A 243 6.37 -5.86 -19.90
N GLU A 244 5.07 -5.81 -20.13
CA GLU A 244 4.45 -5.09 -21.26
C GLU A 244 4.54 -3.58 -21.08
N PHE A 245 4.12 -3.07 -19.90
CA PHE A 245 4.02 -1.65 -19.64
C PHE A 245 5.38 -0.96 -19.51
N ARG A 246 6.42 -1.68 -18.98
CA ARG A 246 7.78 -1.18 -18.78
C ARG A 246 7.81 0.15 -18.02
N PRO A 247 7.39 0.17 -16.77
CA PRO A 247 7.36 1.38 -15.96
C PRO A 247 8.77 1.95 -15.75
N GLN A 248 8.86 3.25 -15.57
CA GLN A 248 10.10 3.93 -15.18
C GLN A 248 10.28 3.96 -13.66
N VAL A 249 9.17 3.85 -12.91
CA VAL A 249 9.13 3.71 -11.45
C VAL A 249 8.04 2.72 -11.11
N LEU A 250 8.31 1.82 -10.17
CA LEU A 250 7.33 0.97 -9.52
C LEU A 250 6.95 1.59 -8.16
N VAL A 251 5.68 1.86 -7.96
CA VAL A 251 5.10 2.26 -6.67
C VAL A 251 4.26 1.09 -6.17
N THR A 252 4.45 0.67 -4.93
CA THR A 252 3.69 -0.45 -4.38
C THR A 252 3.07 -0.09 -3.03
N GLN A 253 1.84 -0.55 -2.79
CA GLN A 253 1.15 -0.44 -1.52
C GLN A 253 1.11 -1.83 -0.87
N HIS A 254 1.53 -1.89 0.40
CA HIS A 254 1.70 -3.11 1.16
C HIS A 254 0.84 -3.10 2.43
N GLY A 255 -0.49 -2.95 2.26
CA GLY A 255 -1.43 -3.17 3.35
C GLY A 255 -1.24 -4.57 3.95
N ALA A 256 -1.27 -4.63 5.27
CA ALA A 256 -1.07 -5.87 6.01
C ALA A 256 -2.39 -6.60 6.34
N ASP A 257 -3.50 -6.04 5.92
CA ASP A 257 -4.88 -6.48 6.23
C ASP A 257 -5.37 -7.68 5.38
N THR A 258 -4.57 -8.17 4.44
CA THR A 258 -4.78 -9.48 3.81
C THR A 258 -4.59 -10.64 4.78
N HIS A 259 -4.00 -10.37 5.96
CA HIS A 259 -3.61 -11.39 6.92
C HIS A 259 -4.83 -12.06 7.57
N PHE A 260 -4.73 -13.38 7.83
CA PHE A 260 -5.82 -14.18 8.41
C PHE A 260 -6.25 -13.75 9.84
N GLU A 261 -5.45 -12.96 10.54
CA GLU A 261 -5.79 -12.37 11.85
C GLU A 261 -6.34 -10.95 11.74
N ASP A 262 -6.48 -10.38 10.53
CA ASP A 262 -7.02 -9.04 10.40
C ASP A 262 -8.51 -9.02 10.72
N PRO A 263 -8.96 -8.10 11.61
CA PRO A 263 -10.35 -8.07 12.04
C PRO A 263 -11.33 -7.47 11.02
N LEU A 264 -10.84 -6.82 9.97
CA LEU A 264 -11.70 -6.07 9.03
C LEU A 264 -11.88 -6.76 7.68
N ALA A 265 -11.22 -7.90 7.44
CA ALA A 265 -11.20 -8.56 6.14
C ALA A 265 -11.35 -10.09 6.27
N HIS A 266 -11.46 -10.78 5.12
CA HIS A 266 -11.73 -12.21 5.11
C HIS A 266 -10.73 -13.00 4.26
N LEU A 267 -9.66 -12.39 3.75
CA LEU A 267 -8.55 -13.17 3.17
C LEU A 267 -7.82 -13.94 4.28
N ALA A 268 -7.11 -14.98 3.91
CA ALA A 268 -6.44 -15.87 4.85
C ALA A 268 -4.94 -16.01 4.55
N VAL A 269 -4.32 -14.87 4.21
CA VAL A 269 -2.89 -14.77 3.85
C VAL A 269 -2.04 -14.72 5.12
N SER A 270 -0.89 -15.40 5.10
CA SER A 270 0.09 -15.33 6.19
C SER A 270 1.10 -14.21 5.97
N LEU A 271 1.80 -13.85 7.05
CA LEU A 271 2.97 -12.96 7.00
C LEU A 271 4.03 -13.47 6.01
N ASP A 272 4.21 -14.80 5.92
CA ASP A 272 5.19 -15.42 5.04
C ASP A 272 4.84 -15.22 3.56
N ALA A 273 3.56 -15.24 3.20
CA ALA A 273 3.11 -14.93 1.85
C ALA A 273 3.18 -13.43 1.55
N GLN A 274 2.83 -12.56 2.51
CA GLN A 274 3.03 -11.11 2.37
C GLN A 274 4.50 -10.79 2.09
N ARG A 275 5.42 -11.39 2.85
CA ARG A 275 6.86 -11.27 2.62
C ARG A 275 7.27 -11.75 1.23
N ALA A 276 6.72 -12.86 0.75
CA ALA A 276 7.03 -13.38 -0.58
C ALA A 276 6.65 -12.38 -1.69
N VAL A 277 5.50 -11.72 -1.58
CA VAL A 277 5.08 -10.66 -2.52
C VAL A 277 5.97 -9.41 -2.39
N GLN A 278 6.38 -9.03 -1.19
CA GLN A 278 7.32 -7.92 -1.01
C GLN A 278 8.66 -8.19 -1.73
N VAL A 279 9.18 -9.42 -1.62
CA VAL A 279 10.38 -9.85 -2.36
C VAL A 279 10.12 -9.79 -3.88
N ALA A 280 9.00 -10.32 -4.35
CA ALA A 280 8.65 -10.28 -5.77
C ALA A 280 8.52 -8.84 -6.30
N CYS A 281 7.92 -7.91 -5.54
CA CYS A 281 7.86 -6.49 -5.91
C CYS A 281 9.26 -5.86 -6.03
N HIS A 282 10.16 -6.17 -5.10
CA HIS A 282 11.55 -5.71 -5.16
C HIS A 282 12.26 -6.23 -6.43
N GLU A 283 12.15 -7.53 -6.71
CA GLU A 283 12.73 -8.15 -7.91
C GLU A 283 12.16 -7.55 -9.20
N MET A 284 10.84 -7.35 -9.26
CA MET A 284 10.17 -6.71 -10.40
C MET A 284 10.57 -5.25 -10.59
N ALA A 285 10.82 -4.50 -9.50
CA ALA A 285 11.34 -3.14 -9.61
C ALA A 285 12.72 -3.11 -10.31
N HIS A 286 13.58 -4.08 -9.99
CA HIS A 286 14.87 -4.22 -10.67
C HIS A 286 14.70 -4.67 -12.11
N GLU A 287 13.83 -5.62 -12.39
CA GLU A 287 13.63 -6.18 -13.72
C GLU A 287 12.94 -5.20 -14.68
N TYR A 288 11.88 -4.52 -14.24
CA TYR A 288 10.98 -3.75 -15.12
C TYR A 288 11.09 -2.24 -14.97
N ALA A 289 11.57 -1.73 -13.80
CA ALA A 289 11.62 -0.30 -13.50
C ALA A 289 13.04 0.25 -13.28
N GLY A 290 14.07 -0.50 -13.69
CA GLY A 290 15.47 -0.11 -13.54
C GLY A 290 15.90 0.07 -12.08
N GLY A 291 15.29 -0.66 -11.16
CA GLY A 291 15.55 -0.62 -9.72
C GLY A 291 14.94 0.58 -9.01
N ARG A 292 14.02 1.32 -9.61
CA ARG A 292 13.31 2.44 -8.97
C ARG A 292 12.06 1.96 -8.29
N TRP A 293 12.09 1.90 -6.96
CA TRP A 293 11.00 1.39 -6.15
C TRP A 293 10.60 2.34 -5.02
N VAL A 294 9.31 2.68 -4.97
CA VAL A 294 8.67 3.38 -3.85
C VAL A 294 7.70 2.41 -3.19
N ALA A 295 7.95 2.03 -1.94
CA ALA A 295 7.12 1.09 -1.20
C ALA A 295 6.36 1.84 -0.09
N LEU A 296 5.04 1.70 -0.11
CA LEU A 296 4.14 2.34 0.86
C LEU A 296 3.57 1.30 1.81
N GLY A 297 3.14 1.73 2.98
CA GLY A 297 2.35 0.92 3.89
C GLY A 297 0.94 0.69 3.36
N GLY A 298 -0.07 0.91 4.18
CA GLY A 298 -1.47 0.75 3.82
C GLY A 298 -2.34 0.39 5.03
N GLY A 299 -3.42 -0.36 4.80
CA GLY A 299 -4.22 -0.94 5.85
C GLY A 299 -3.47 -1.97 6.69
N GLY A 300 -4.14 -2.47 7.72
CA GLY A 300 -3.61 -3.43 8.66
C GLY A 300 -4.01 -3.10 10.09
N TYR A 301 -4.84 -3.95 10.65
CA TYR A 301 -5.56 -3.71 11.91
C TYR A 301 -5.26 -4.76 12.97
N ALA A 302 -4.51 -5.80 12.64
CA ALA A 302 -3.80 -6.65 13.60
C ALA A 302 -2.50 -5.94 14.05
N VAL A 303 -2.68 -4.86 14.81
CA VAL A 303 -1.67 -3.80 15.06
C VAL A 303 -0.44 -4.26 15.83
N VAL A 304 -0.53 -5.37 16.55
CA VAL A 304 0.58 -5.94 17.35
C VAL A 304 1.21 -7.14 16.64
N GLU A 305 0.38 -8.09 16.24
CA GLU A 305 0.87 -9.39 15.76
C GLU A 305 1.39 -9.31 14.31
N VAL A 306 0.80 -8.47 13.46
CA VAL A 306 1.03 -8.52 12.01
C VAL A 306 1.79 -7.30 11.51
N VAL A 307 1.20 -6.12 11.65
CA VAL A 307 1.65 -4.89 10.97
C VAL A 307 3.14 -4.59 11.21
N PRO A 308 3.65 -4.61 12.45
CA PRO A 308 5.06 -4.31 12.69
C PRO A 308 6.01 -5.30 12.01
N ARG A 309 5.66 -6.60 11.99
CA ARG A 309 6.47 -7.63 11.33
C ARG A 309 6.44 -7.48 9.81
N SER A 310 5.27 -7.27 9.22
CA SER A 310 5.10 -7.11 7.77
C SER A 310 5.92 -5.93 7.25
N TRP A 311 5.79 -4.77 7.89
CA TRP A 311 6.51 -3.58 7.42
C TRP A 311 7.99 -3.57 7.81
N ALA A 312 8.41 -4.26 8.88
CA ALA A 312 9.84 -4.48 9.13
C ALA A 312 10.47 -5.38 8.06
N HIS A 313 9.75 -6.42 7.58
CA HIS A 313 10.20 -7.19 6.41
C HIS A 313 10.31 -6.31 5.16
N LEU A 314 9.32 -5.46 4.89
CA LEU A 314 9.33 -4.55 3.76
C LEU A 314 10.56 -3.65 3.76
N VAL A 315 10.87 -3.02 4.90
CA VAL A 315 12.06 -2.17 5.05
C VAL A 315 13.34 -2.97 4.87
N GLY A 316 13.43 -4.16 5.46
CA GLY A 316 14.61 -5.03 5.32
C GLY A 316 14.83 -5.48 3.88
N ILE A 317 13.77 -5.83 3.15
CA ILE A 317 13.84 -6.20 1.73
C ILE A 317 14.27 -5.00 0.89
N ALA A 318 13.66 -3.84 1.09
CA ALA A 318 14.02 -2.63 0.37
C ALA A 318 15.47 -2.20 0.62
N ALA A 319 16.00 -2.46 1.81
CA ALA A 319 17.39 -2.20 2.20
C ALA A 319 18.38 -3.26 1.69
N GLU A 320 17.94 -4.30 0.97
CA GLU A 320 18.74 -5.48 0.59
C GLU A 320 19.34 -6.21 1.84
N ARG A 321 18.64 -6.11 2.97
CA ARG A 321 18.96 -6.71 4.27
C ARG A 321 17.73 -7.43 4.82
N ALA A 322 17.18 -8.32 3.99
CA ALA A 322 15.98 -9.07 4.32
C ALA A 322 16.15 -9.81 5.67
N VAL A 323 15.16 -9.64 6.54
CA VAL A 323 15.08 -10.37 7.81
C VAL A 323 14.68 -11.83 7.51
N GLU A 324 15.42 -12.78 8.07
CA GLU A 324 15.08 -14.19 7.94
C GLU A 324 13.77 -14.51 8.70
N PRO A 325 12.85 -15.31 8.12
CA PRO A 325 11.57 -15.61 8.75
C PRO A 325 11.69 -16.18 10.17
N GLU A 326 12.66 -17.07 10.41
CA GLU A 326 12.87 -17.68 11.71
C GLU A 326 13.56 -16.78 12.75
N THR A 327 13.86 -15.53 12.39
CA THR A 327 14.45 -14.55 13.31
C THR A 327 13.57 -14.38 14.54
N VAL A 328 14.17 -14.50 15.72
CA VAL A 328 13.47 -14.26 16.98
C VAL A 328 13.28 -12.75 17.16
N VAL A 329 12.05 -12.34 17.42
CA VAL A 329 11.73 -10.95 17.73
C VAL A 329 12.44 -10.54 19.02
N PRO A 330 13.15 -9.39 19.05
CA PRO A 330 13.90 -8.96 20.22
C PRO A 330 13.03 -8.81 21.46
N GLU A 331 13.47 -9.40 22.59
CA GLU A 331 12.71 -9.40 23.82
C GLU A 331 12.41 -7.97 24.34
N GLY A 332 13.34 -7.02 24.18
CA GLY A 332 13.11 -5.63 24.56
C GLY A 332 11.92 -5.00 23.82
N TRP A 333 11.76 -5.33 22.54
CA TRP A 333 10.60 -4.88 21.77
C TRP A 333 9.30 -5.54 22.26
N ARG A 334 9.32 -6.82 22.56
CA ARG A 334 8.14 -7.54 23.10
C ARG A 334 7.70 -6.96 24.45
N GLN A 335 8.65 -6.54 25.28
CA GLN A 335 8.37 -5.84 26.55
C GLN A 335 7.75 -4.45 26.31
N GLU A 336 8.22 -3.71 25.29
CA GLU A 336 7.63 -2.44 24.86
C GLU A 336 6.18 -2.63 24.39
N VAL A 337 5.92 -3.63 23.53
CA VAL A 337 4.57 -4.00 23.09
C VAL A 337 3.66 -4.21 24.30
N PHE A 338 4.08 -5.05 25.26
CA PHE A 338 3.29 -5.30 26.45
C PHE A 338 3.05 -4.04 27.31
N ALA A 339 4.05 -3.20 27.43
CA ALA A 339 3.92 -1.94 28.17
C ALA A 339 2.89 -1.00 27.54
N ARG A 340 2.87 -0.91 26.20
CA ARG A 340 1.96 -0.02 25.45
C ARG A 340 0.54 -0.58 25.31
N THR A 341 0.40 -1.88 24.99
CA THR A 341 -0.85 -2.47 24.53
C THR A 341 -1.48 -3.47 25.49
N ARG A 342 -0.72 -3.97 26.48
CA ARG A 342 -1.07 -5.09 27.35
C ARG A 342 -1.24 -6.42 26.60
N GLN A 343 -0.80 -6.50 25.35
CA GLN A 343 -0.75 -7.73 24.56
C GLN A 343 0.66 -8.29 24.54
N LEU A 344 0.79 -9.58 24.34
CA LEU A 344 2.11 -10.21 24.13
C LEU A 344 2.47 -10.06 22.66
N GLY A 345 3.64 -9.50 22.38
CA GLY A 345 4.15 -9.44 21.02
C GLY A 345 4.57 -10.81 20.47
N PRO A 346 4.60 -10.97 19.14
CA PRO A 346 5.00 -12.20 18.46
C PRO A 346 6.42 -12.63 18.83
N VAL A 347 6.71 -13.93 18.73
CA VAL A 347 8.02 -14.49 19.10
C VAL A 347 8.98 -14.54 17.92
N ARG A 348 8.47 -14.66 16.70
CA ARG A 348 9.25 -14.81 15.47
C ARG A 348 8.75 -13.88 14.38
N MET A 349 9.61 -13.67 13.38
CA MET A 349 9.30 -12.88 12.17
C MET A 349 8.58 -13.71 11.09
N THR A 350 7.89 -14.79 11.46
CA THR A 350 7.17 -15.71 10.60
C THR A 350 5.89 -16.20 11.30
N ASP A 351 4.93 -16.67 10.54
CA ASP A 351 3.78 -17.44 11.03
C ASP A 351 4.02 -18.95 10.93
N GLY A 352 5.25 -19.36 10.59
CA GLY A 352 5.64 -20.77 10.48
C GLY A 352 5.16 -21.44 9.19
N ARG A 353 4.85 -20.67 8.14
CA ARG A 353 4.43 -21.18 6.82
C ARG A 353 5.51 -21.07 5.75
N TRP A 354 6.68 -20.56 6.11
CA TRP A 354 7.81 -20.45 5.19
C TRP A 354 8.51 -21.80 4.95
N PRO A 355 8.94 -22.13 3.71
CA PRO A 355 8.65 -21.41 2.47
C PRO A 355 7.22 -21.63 1.98
N VAL A 356 6.61 -20.58 1.46
CA VAL A 356 5.29 -20.68 0.81
C VAL A 356 5.42 -21.17 -0.61
N SER A 357 4.46 -21.96 -1.08
CA SER A 357 4.42 -22.50 -2.44
C SER A 357 3.05 -22.30 -3.06
N PHE A 358 3.01 -22.19 -4.38
CA PHE A 358 1.80 -22.08 -5.16
C PHE A 358 1.97 -22.78 -6.51
N ALA A 359 0.88 -23.18 -7.13
CA ALA A 359 0.88 -23.67 -8.51
C ALA A 359 0.93 -22.48 -9.47
N SER A 360 1.83 -22.51 -10.45
CA SER A 360 1.93 -21.47 -11.47
C SER A 360 0.68 -21.46 -12.37
N TRP A 361 0.39 -20.29 -12.97
CA TRP A 361 -0.73 -20.19 -13.93
C TRP A 361 -0.53 -21.07 -15.15
N GLU A 362 0.72 -21.28 -15.58
CA GLU A 362 1.10 -22.11 -16.71
C GLU A 362 0.87 -23.61 -16.45
N GLU A 363 0.71 -24.04 -15.19
CA GLU A 363 0.35 -25.42 -14.85
C GLU A 363 -1.10 -25.78 -15.24
N GLY A 364 -1.93 -24.77 -15.51
CA GLY A 364 -3.26 -24.92 -16.04
C GLY A 364 -4.33 -24.21 -15.22
N TYR A 365 -5.47 -24.02 -15.87
CA TYR A 365 -6.67 -23.39 -15.34
C TYR A 365 -7.70 -24.46 -14.92
N ASP A 366 -8.21 -24.36 -13.69
CA ASP A 366 -9.31 -25.19 -13.22
C ASP A 366 -10.64 -24.39 -13.27
N PRO A 367 -11.58 -24.74 -14.17
CA PRO A 367 -12.87 -24.04 -14.27
C PRO A 367 -13.77 -24.22 -13.05
N ALA A 368 -13.48 -25.16 -12.15
CA ALA A 368 -14.23 -25.36 -10.91
C ALA A 368 -13.66 -24.50 -9.74
N ASP A 369 -12.44 -24.02 -9.84
CA ASP A 369 -11.82 -23.17 -8.83
C ASP A 369 -12.28 -21.73 -8.98
N ARG A 370 -12.84 -21.16 -7.91
CA ARG A 370 -13.30 -19.76 -7.88
C ARG A 370 -12.16 -18.77 -8.01
N LEU A 371 -10.98 -19.11 -7.50
CA LEU A 371 -9.80 -18.27 -7.64
C LEU A 371 -9.37 -18.19 -9.11
N ASP A 372 -9.26 -19.33 -9.78
CA ASP A 372 -8.90 -19.39 -11.19
C ASP A 372 -9.93 -18.65 -12.06
N GLN A 373 -11.22 -18.74 -11.72
CA GLN A 373 -12.28 -17.96 -12.38
C GLN A 373 -12.06 -16.46 -12.21
N ALA A 374 -11.67 -15.98 -11.02
CA ALA A 374 -11.40 -14.58 -10.75
C ALA A 374 -10.17 -14.08 -11.53
N VAL A 375 -9.07 -14.82 -11.50
CA VAL A 375 -7.86 -14.51 -12.28
C VAL A 375 -8.17 -14.45 -13.77
N LEU A 376 -8.89 -15.44 -14.28
CA LEU A 376 -9.27 -15.47 -15.70
C LEU A 376 -10.19 -14.30 -16.09
N ALA A 377 -11.11 -13.89 -15.20
CA ALA A 377 -11.97 -12.73 -15.44
C ALA A 377 -11.14 -11.46 -15.66
N THR A 378 -10.16 -11.18 -14.79
CA THR A 378 -9.22 -10.07 -14.94
C THR A 378 -8.40 -10.19 -16.22
N ARG A 379 -7.80 -11.35 -16.48
CA ARG A 379 -7.00 -11.55 -17.70
C ARG A 379 -7.83 -11.31 -18.96
N ARG A 380 -9.08 -11.81 -19.02
CA ARG A 380 -9.99 -11.58 -20.16
C ARG A 380 -10.39 -10.13 -20.34
N ALA A 381 -10.56 -9.39 -19.27
CA ALA A 381 -10.95 -7.98 -19.34
C ALA A 381 -9.78 -7.08 -19.79
N VAL A 382 -8.56 -7.35 -19.35
CA VAL A 382 -7.42 -6.44 -19.50
C VAL A 382 -6.43 -6.88 -20.57
N PHE A 383 -6.02 -8.16 -20.59
CA PHE A 383 -4.88 -8.61 -21.39
C PHE A 383 -5.06 -8.36 -22.89
N PRO A 384 -6.24 -8.60 -23.51
CA PRO A 384 -6.44 -8.26 -24.92
C PRO A 384 -6.31 -6.78 -25.23
N LEU A 385 -6.69 -5.89 -24.27
CA LEU A 385 -6.53 -4.44 -24.41
C LEU A 385 -5.05 -4.03 -24.43
N ARG A 386 -4.19 -4.85 -23.83
CA ARG A 386 -2.73 -4.68 -23.77
C ARG A 386 -1.98 -5.52 -24.81
N GLY A 387 -2.67 -6.22 -25.69
CA GLY A 387 -2.05 -7.10 -26.69
C GLY A 387 -1.48 -8.40 -26.13
N LEU A 388 -1.90 -8.79 -24.93
CA LEU A 388 -1.50 -10.02 -24.25
C LEU A 388 -2.56 -11.12 -24.43
N LEU A 389 -2.17 -12.38 -24.19
CA LEU A 389 -3.10 -13.52 -24.19
C LEU A 389 -3.77 -13.66 -22.80
N ALA A 390 -5.09 -13.85 -22.80
CA ALA A 390 -5.88 -14.00 -21.59
C ALA A 390 -5.70 -15.37 -20.93
#